data_911d528d12fcbfb34f72100954f7ff05
#
_entry.id   911d528d12fcbfb34f72100954f7ff05
#
_cell.length_a   1.000
_cell.length_b   1.000
_cell.length_c   1.000
_cell.angle_alpha   90.00
_cell.angle_beta   90.00
_cell.angle_gamma   90.00
#
_symmetry.space_group_name_H-M   'P 1'
#
loop_
_entity.id
_entity.type
_entity.pdbx_description
1 polymer ?
#
loop_
_entity_poly.entity_id
_entity_poly.type
_entity_poly.pdbx_seq_one_letter_code
_entity_poly.pdbx_strand_id
1 'polypeptide(L)'
;MRTPHALLATAVTTAALAAAAVTPAPAAPAGAVPQPGTYYVQSAVTGLNAADASGTVEQHRPRGDEDRQQWTLRPDGAVHLLENTDSPGACLGRAGDQARTVSCAAAEARWQVTPLDSDRYALAAPGADRRLTVAPKPAGATHPAPLSVGSGAGDLAAWYLTPADAPGGPMPPKERRTLDQVTFLTAHNAYANGVDGGFAPPFVDLFPNQSRGIEQQLRDGVRGFMLDVHQTPDGAILCHNSCTLVRRPVALWVDLQRITDFLHAHPDEFVTVFLEDYVDPGVLRAELDRVQGLSDVLYRPDRTGVREHGWPTLGELAADGHRLLIFTDHSKDADRSAGLTRDTFGVMYQRDWTVENHWSMGPGIGSSDWSCYSRWYDANTTIPLTRTEPGFRPLFVMNHFRDAAVASTATTDNAKLADRARRFCLPAARKKPTYLAVDRYDLGNPTAAVDALNTYTYP
;
A
#
# COMPACT_ATOMS: atom_id res chain seq x y z
N MET A 1 -44.93 72.90 -1.19
CA MET A 1 -44.41 72.13 -2.31
C MET A 1 -43.68 70.91 -1.73
N ARG A 2 -44.28 69.73 -1.86
CA ARG A 2 -43.70 68.47 -1.32
C ARG A 2 -43.21 67.64 -2.51
N THR A 3 -41.93 67.30 -2.56
CA THR A 3 -41.32 66.41 -3.52
C THR A 3 -41.42 64.95 -3.03
N PRO A 4 -41.79 63.99 -3.85
CA PRO A 4 -41.86 62.59 -3.48
C PRO A 4 -40.49 61.89 -3.62
N HIS A 5 -40.14 61.09 -2.63
CA HIS A 5 -39.00 60.18 -2.69
C HIS A 5 -39.37 58.91 -3.41
N ALA A 6 -38.59 58.57 -4.47
CA ALA A 6 -38.68 57.29 -5.18
C ALA A 6 -37.86 56.23 -4.40
N LEU A 7 -38.53 55.12 -4.02
CA LEU A 7 -37.90 53.91 -3.52
C LEU A 7 -37.37 53.08 -4.69
N LEU A 8 -36.07 52.90 -4.77
CA LEU A 8 -35.47 51.88 -5.64
C LEU A 8 -35.56 50.50 -4.92
N ALA A 9 -36.29 49.58 -5.50
CA ALA A 9 -36.29 48.18 -5.09
C ALA A 9 -35.14 47.44 -5.79
N THR A 10 -34.15 46.97 -5.05
CA THR A 10 -33.09 46.11 -5.56
C THR A 10 -33.56 44.65 -5.54
N ALA A 11 -33.72 44.08 -6.73
CA ALA A 11 -34.02 42.68 -6.89
C ALA A 11 -32.72 41.86 -6.70
N VAL A 12 -32.69 41.06 -5.66
CA VAL A 12 -31.64 40.03 -5.41
C VAL A 12 -32.02 38.79 -6.20
N THR A 13 -31.32 38.52 -7.29
CA THR A 13 -31.39 37.24 -8.00
C THR A 13 -30.52 36.22 -7.32
N THR A 14 -31.12 35.30 -6.61
CA THR A 14 -30.47 34.08 -6.11
C THR A 14 -30.23 33.12 -7.27
N ALA A 15 -28.97 33.00 -7.71
CA ALA A 15 -28.55 31.93 -8.61
C ALA A 15 -28.44 30.62 -7.82
N ALA A 16 -29.35 29.69 -8.05
CA ALA A 16 -29.23 28.32 -7.53
C ALA A 16 -28.15 27.60 -8.34
N LEU A 17 -27.01 27.32 -7.69
CA LEU A 17 -26.03 26.37 -8.23
C LEU A 17 -26.66 24.97 -8.17
N ALA A 18 -27.00 24.41 -9.32
CA ALA A 18 -27.34 23.01 -9.47
C ALA A 18 -26.04 22.19 -9.30
N ALA A 19 -25.90 21.52 -8.17
CA ALA A 19 -24.88 20.51 -7.98
C ALA A 19 -25.16 19.37 -8.97
N ALA A 20 -24.32 19.24 -10.00
CA ALA A 20 -24.34 18.08 -10.87
C ALA A 20 -23.91 16.87 -10.04
N ALA A 21 -24.81 15.96 -9.75
CA ALA A 21 -24.51 14.68 -9.17
C ALA A 21 -23.58 13.93 -10.13
N VAL A 22 -22.31 13.73 -9.73
CA VAL A 22 -21.37 12.86 -10.43
C VAL A 22 -21.88 11.44 -10.14
N THR A 23 -22.55 10.84 -11.11
CA THR A 23 -22.83 9.41 -11.07
C THR A 23 -21.50 8.66 -11.07
N PRO A 24 -21.22 7.79 -10.08
CA PRO A 24 -20.05 6.93 -10.13
C PRO A 24 -20.14 6.07 -11.40
N ALA A 25 -18.99 5.84 -12.05
CA ALA A 25 -18.93 4.93 -13.19
C ALA A 25 -19.56 3.60 -12.78
N PRO A 26 -20.40 2.97 -13.62
CA PRO A 26 -21.03 1.72 -13.28
C PRO A 26 -19.92 0.69 -12.97
N ALA A 27 -19.98 0.07 -11.79
CA ALA A 27 -19.17 -1.09 -11.47
C ALA A 27 -19.34 -2.10 -12.61
N ALA A 28 -18.24 -2.70 -13.08
CA ALA A 28 -18.32 -3.77 -14.06
C ALA A 28 -19.33 -4.82 -13.57
N PRO A 29 -20.21 -5.35 -14.44
CA PRO A 29 -21.22 -6.28 -14.00
C PRO A 29 -20.53 -7.46 -13.31
N ALA A 30 -20.93 -7.73 -12.06
CA ALA A 30 -20.45 -8.87 -11.31
C ALA A 30 -20.66 -10.13 -12.15
N GLY A 31 -19.57 -10.85 -12.49
CA GLY A 31 -19.65 -12.14 -13.13
C GLY A 31 -19.24 -12.24 -14.61
N ALA A 32 -18.60 -11.25 -15.19
CA ALA A 32 -18.01 -11.40 -16.52
C ALA A 32 -16.64 -12.09 -16.47
N VAL A 33 -16.40 -13.03 -17.40
CA VAL A 33 -15.05 -13.59 -17.62
C VAL A 33 -14.14 -12.47 -18.16
N PRO A 34 -12.85 -12.39 -17.74
CA PRO A 34 -11.93 -11.38 -18.24
C PRO A 34 -11.79 -11.43 -19.77
N GLN A 35 -11.56 -10.28 -20.37
CA GLN A 35 -11.28 -10.19 -21.80
C GLN A 35 -9.97 -10.91 -22.13
N PRO A 36 -9.79 -11.38 -23.38
CA PRO A 36 -8.50 -11.90 -23.82
C PRO A 36 -7.37 -10.87 -23.56
N GLY A 37 -6.25 -11.33 -23.03
CA GLY A 37 -5.12 -10.45 -22.66
C GLY A 37 -4.08 -11.17 -21.81
N THR A 38 -3.03 -10.47 -21.44
CA THR A 38 -1.97 -11.00 -20.59
C THR A 38 -2.23 -10.65 -19.14
N TYR A 39 -2.16 -11.67 -18.26
CA TYR A 39 -2.52 -11.56 -16.85
C TYR A 39 -1.48 -12.22 -15.95
N TYR A 40 -1.35 -11.71 -14.73
CA TYR A 40 -0.84 -12.46 -13.61
C TYR A 40 -1.98 -13.29 -13.02
N VAL A 41 -1.77 -14.61 -12.85
CA VAL A 41 -2.69 -15.52 -12.14
C VAL A 41 -2.26 -15.52 -10.67
N GLN A 42 -2.95 -14.71 -9.85
CA GLN A 42 -2.53 -14.39 -8.50
C GLN A 42 -3.48 -15.01 -7.47
N SER A 43 -2.93 -15.72 -6.48
CA SER A 43 -3.72 -16.34 -5.42
C SER A 43 -4.39 -15.30 -4.52
N ALA A 44 -5.68 -15.44 -4.26
CA ALA A 44 -6.41 -14.58 -3.36
C ALA A 44 -5.95 -14.72 -1.90
N VAL A 45 -5.41 -15.88 -1.51
CA VAL A 45 -4.97 -16.15 -0.13
C VAL A 45 -3.55 -15.65 0.12
N THR A 46 -2.63 -15.92 -0.81
CA THR A 46 -1.21 -15.64 -0.61
C THR A 46 -0.72 -14.36 -1.26
N GLY A 47 -1.45 -13.86 -2.27
CA GLY A 47 -1.00 -12.75 -3.10
C GLY A 47 0.17 -13.11 -4.02
N LEU A 48 0.56 -14.38 -4.11
CA LEU A 48 1.65 -14.85 -4.96
C LEU A 48 1.14 -15.22 -6.35
N ASN A 49 2.02 -15.07 -7.34
CA ASN A 49 1.71 -15.39 -8.73
C ASN A 49 1.98 -16.87 -9.05
N ALA A 50 1.15 -17.47 -9.90
CA ALA A 50 1.48 -18.72 -10.58
C ALA A 50 2.59 -18.45 -11.61
N ALA A 51 3.66 -19.23 -11.55
CA ALA A 51 4.81 -19.12 -12.45
C ALA A 51 5.18 -20.48 -13.03
N ASP A 52 5.61 -20.52 -14.29
CA ASP A 52 6.24 -21.70 -14.83
C ASP A 52 7.65 -21.88 -14.25
N ALA A 53 7.88 -23.00 -13.61
CA ALA A 53 9.16 -23.43 -13.06
C ALA A 53 9.62 -24.70 -13.79
N SER A 54 9.99 -24.54 -15.05
CA SER A 54 10.48 -25.63 -15.91
C SER A 54 9.47 -26.79 -16.05
N GLY A 55 8.21 -26.47 -16.33
CA GLY A 55 7.13 -27.42 -16.53
C GLY A 55 6.30 -27.72 -15.28
N THR A 56 6.72 -27.29 -14.10
CA THR A 56 5.88 -27.28 -12.89
C THR A 56 5.36 -25.87 -12.67
N VAL A 57 4.08 -25.73 -12.31
CA VAL A 57 3.56 -24.41 -11.96
C VAL A 57 3.58 -24.25 -10.45
N GLU A 58 4.24 -23.19 -10.01
CA GLU A 58 4.52 -22.89 -8.60
C GLU A 58 4.09 -21.49 -8.22
N GLN A 59 3.96 -21.22 -6.91
CA GLN A 59 3.73 -19.89 -6.40
C GLN A 59 5.05 -19.13 -6.27
N HIS A 60 5.17 -17.99 -6.93
CA HIS A 60 6.32 -17.11 -6.86
C HIS A 60 5.96 -15.72 -6.34
N ARG A 61 6.93 -15.07 -5.68
CA ARG A 61 6.81 -13.66 -5.31
C ARG A 61 6.58 -12.82 -6.58
N PRO A 62 5.60 -11.89 -6.57
CA PRO A 62 5.29 -11.09 -7.74
C PRO A 62 6.51 -10.30 -8.26
N ARG A 63 6.79 -10.45 -9.54
CA ARG A 63 7.87 -9.76 -10.25
C ARG A 63 7.40 -9.37 -11.65
N GLY A 64 7.55 -8.10 -11.99
CA GLY A 64 7.16 -7.56 -13.29
C GLY A 64 8.20 -7.76 -14.40
N ASP A 65 9.37 -8.31 -14.08
CA ASP A 65 10.46 -8.62 -15.00
C ASP A 65 10.62 -10.12 -15.30
N GLU A 66 9.64 -10.93 -14.87
CA GLU A 66 9.63 -12.38 -15.11
C GLU A 66 8.43 -12.80 -15.96
N ASP A 67 8.62 -12.92 -17.26
CA ASP A 67 7.57 -13.31 -18.22
C ASP A 67 6.98 -14.69 -17.91
N ARG A 68 7.73 -15.58 -17.24
CA ARG A 68 7.23 -16.87 -16.74
C ARG A 68 6.07 -16.77 -15.72
N GLN A 69 5.83 -15.59 -15.14
CA GLN A 69 4.68 -15.31 -14.26
C GLN A 69 3.48 -14.76 -15.03
N GLN A 70 3.61 -14.49 -16.32
CA GLN A 70 2.58 -13.89 -17.15
C GLN A 70 1.91 -14.93 -18.03
N TRP A 71 0.59 -14.86 -18.13
CA TRP A 71 -0.23 -15.83 -18.84
C TRP A 71 -1.21 -15.12 -19.77
N THR A 72 -1.15 -15.44 -21.07
CA THR A 72 -2.09 -14.92 -22.05
C THR A 72 -3.37 -15.74 -22.02
N LEU A 73 -4.45 -15.12 -21.53
CA LEU A 73 -5.80 -15.70 -21.54
C LEU A 73 -6.38 -15.64 -22.94
N ARG A 74 -6.77 -16.80 -23.48
CA ARG A 74 -7.43 -16.93 -24.79
C ARG A 74 -8.68 -17.81 -24.68
N PRO A 75 -9.79 -17.45 -25.33
CA PRO A 75 -10.95 -18.32 -25.44
C PRO A 75 -10.65 -19.53 -26.35
N ASP A 76 -11.20 -20.67 -25.98
CA ASP A 76 -11.20 -21.91 -26.79
C ASP A 76 -12.61 -22.56 -26.70
N GLY A 77 -13.55 -22.01 -27.45
CA GLY A 77 -14.97 -22.35 -27.35
C GLY A 77 -15.60 -21.89 -26.03
N ALA A 78 -16.10 -22.82 -25.23
CA ALA A 78 -16.70 -22.55 -23.93
C ALA A 78 -15.69 -22.51 -22.75
N VAL A 79 -14.42 -22.73 -23.04
CA VAL A 79 -13.32 -22.80 -22.08
C VAL A 79 -12.20 -21.84 -22.46
N HIS A 80 -11.15 -21.79 -21.67
CA HIS A 80 -10.03 -20.85 -21.87
C HIS A 80 -8.69 -21.58 -21.79
N LEU A 81 -7.72 -21.05 -22.49
CA LEU A 81 -6.31 -21.38 -22.40
C LEU A 81 -5.58 -20.21 -21.71
N LEU A 82 -4.58 -20.54 -20.91
CA LEU A 82 -3.67 -19.58 -20.29
C LEU A 82 -2.26 -19.95 -20.77
N GLU A 83 -1.80 -19.32 -21.85
CA GLU A 83 -0.50 -19.57 -22.45
C GLU A 83 0.59 -18.77 -21.74
N ASN A 84 1.69 -19.44 -21.39
CA ASN A 84 2.81 -18.78 -20.73
C ASN A 84 3.55 -17.87 -21.71
N THR A 85 3.86 -16.63 -21.31
CA THR A 85 4.51 -15.64 -22.18
C THR A 85 5.98 -15.96 -22.44
N ASP A 86 6.67 -16.58 -21.47
CA ASP A 86 8.07 -17.01 -21.60
C ASP A 86 8.24 -18.25 -22.46
N SER A 87 7.19 -19.08 -22.55
CA SER A 87 7.21 -20.38 -23.23
C SER A 87 6.04 -20.51 -24.22
N PRO A 88 6.12 -19.91 -25.41
CA PRO A 88 5.05 -19.99 -26.41
C PRO A 88 4.66 -21.44 -26.76
N GLY A 89 3.37 -21.70 -26.82
CA GLY A 89 2.82 -23.05 -27.04
C GLY A 89 2.67 -23.91 -25.77
N ALA A 90 3.19 -23.42 -24.63
CA ALA A 90 3.02 -24.02 -23.31
C ALA A 90 1.93 -23.30 -22.52
N CYS A 91 0.93 -24.03 -22.04
CA CYS A 91 -0.22 -23.51 -21.31
C CYS A 91 -0.23 -24.02 -19.87
N LEU A 92 -0.77 -23.19 -18.96
CA LEU A 92 -1.19 -23.65 -17.64
C LEU A 92 -2.14 -24.83 -17.81
N GLY A 93 -1.82 -25.94 -17.22
CA GLY A 93 -2.58 -27.17 -17.35
C GLY A 93 -2.42 -28.05 -16.12
N ARG A 94 -2.72 -29.33 -16.27
CA ARG A 94 -2.73 -30.30 -15.18
C ARG A 94 -2.12 -31.62 -15.60
N ALA A 95 -1.41 -32.27 -14.66
CA ALA A 95 -1.00 -33.66 -14.78
C ALA A 95 -1.32 -34.35 -13.44
N GLY A 96 -2.35 -35.20 -13.44
CA GLY A 96 -2.91 -35.72 -12.19
C GLY A 96 -3.40 -34.60 -11.29
N ASP A 97 -2.91 -34.55 -10.05
CA ASP A 97 -3.27 -33.54 -9.03
C ASP A 97 -2.32 -32.34 -8.99
N GLN A 98 -1.41 -32.24 -9.96
CA GLN A 98 -0.43 -31.13 -10.02
C GLN A 98 -0.77 -30.16 -11.14
N ALA A 99 -0.58 -28.86 -10.87
CA ALA A 99 -0.54 -27.85 -11.90
C ALA A 99 0.78 -27.96 -12.68
N ARG A 100 0.70 -28.03 -13.99
CA ARG A 100 1.83 -28.19 -14.89
C ARG A 100 1.70 -27.28 -16.10
N THR A 101 2.82 -26.95 -16.68
CA THR A 101 2.84 -26.40 -18.04
C THR A 101 2.76 -27.56 -19.02
N VAL A 102 1.76 -27.53 -19.89
CA VAL A 102 1.49 -28.57 -20.88
C VAL A 102 1.33 -27.93 -22.28
N SER A 103 1.36 -28.74 -23.34
CA SER A 103 1.05 -28.22 -24.69
C SER A 103 -0.34 -27.56 -24.70
N CYS A 104 -0.47 -26.39 -25.31
CA CYS A 104 -1.76 -25.71 -25.46
C CYS A 104 -2.77 -26.52 -26.28
N ALA A 105 -2.33 -27.51 -27.08
CA ALA A 105 -3.20 -28.43 -27.81
C ALA A 105 -3.79 -29.52 -26.90
N ALA A 106 -3.19 -29.78 -25.74
CA ALA A 106 -3.63 -30.84 -24.84
C ALA A 106 -4.99 -30.52 -24.19
N ALA A 107 -5.81 -31.54 -23.92
CA ALA A 107 -7.08 -31.36 -23.21
C ALA A 107 -6.90 -30.86 -21.81
N GLU A 108 -5.78 -31.17 -21.19
CA GLU A 108 -5.38 -30.77 -19.83
C GLU A 108 -5.07 -29.27 -19.71
N ALA A 109 -4.83 -28.56 -20.82
CA ALA A 109 -4.61 -27.12 -20.87
C ALA A 109 -5.89 -26.27 -20.71
N ARG A 110 -7.05 -26.90 -20.82
CA ARG A 110 -8.34 -26.22 -20.86
C ARG A 110 -8.89 -25.96 -19.46
N TRP A 111 -9.37 -24.75 -19.25
CA TRP A 111 -9.96 -24.30 -17.98
C TRP A 111 -11.32 -23.65 -18.19
N GLN A 112 -12.26 -23.99 -17.36
CA GLN A 112 -13.48 -23.23 -17.20
C GLN A 112 -13.19 -22.09 -16.20
N VAL A 113 -13.17 -20.87 -16.69
CA VAL A 113 -12.98 -19.66 -15.87
C VAL A 113 -14.35 -19.22 -15.40
N THR A 114 -14.60 -19.30 -14.09
CA THR A 114 -15.90 -18.97 -13.49
C THR A 114 -15.71 -17.82 -12.51
N PRO A 115 -16.43 -16.69 -12.66
CA PRO A 115 -16.43 -15.62 -11.68
C PRO A 115 -16.95 -16.12 -10.34
N LEU A 116 -16.29 -15.75 -9.25
CA LEU A 116 -16.72 -15.96 -7.87
C LEU A 116 -17.38 -14.72 -7.30
N ASP A 117 -16.85 -13.55 -7.65
CA ASP A 117 -17.38 -12.23 -7.32
C ASP A 117 -16.92 -11.18 -8.37
N SER A 118 -16.77 -9.91 -7.97
CA SER A 118 -16.45 -8.82 -8.91
C SER A 118 -15.09 -8.97 -9.60
N ASP A 119 -14.11 -9.62 -8.97
CA ASP A 119 -12.72 -9.64 -9.45
C ASP A 119 -11.96 -10.94 -9.19
N ARG A 120 -12.60 -11.94 -8.54
CA ARG A 120 -12.01 -13.25 -8.29
C ARG A 120 -12.66 -14.34 -9.14
N TYR A 121 -11.86 -15.31 -9.54
CA TYR A 121 -12.23 -16.37 -10.45
C TYR A 121 -11.81 -17.75 -9.92
N ALA A 122 -12.62 -18.77 -10.23
CA ALA A 122 -12.21 -20.15 -10.14
C ALA A 122 -11.72 -20.63 -11.52
N LEU A 123 -10.61 -21.36 -11.54
CA LEU A 123 -10.07 -22.03 -12.70
C LEU A 123 -10.35 -23.54 -12.53
N ALA A 124 -11.41 -24.06 -13.16
CA ALA A 124 -11.87 -25.42 -13.00
C ALA A 124 -11.56 -26.29 -14.25
N ALA A 125 -11.23 -27.54 -14.03
CA ALA A 125 -11.12 -28.51 -15.11
C ALA A 125 -12.51 -28.77 -15.72
N PRO A 126 -12.68 -28.72 -17.06
CA PRO A 126 -13.98 -28.92 -17.68
C PRO A 126 -14.59 -30.27 -17.31
N GLY A 127 -15.87 -30.28 -16.92
CA GLY A 127 -16.62 -31.49 -16.58
C GLY A 127 -16.20 -32.23 -15.30
N ALA A 128 -15.34 -31.61 -14.46
CA ALA A 128 -14.87 -32.20 -13.21
C ALA A 128 -14.90 -31.17 -12.07
N ASP A 129 -15.16 -31.61 -10.84
CA ASP A 129 -15.03 -30.75 -9.65
C ASP A 129 -13.57 -30.71 -9.19
N ARG A 130 -12.72 -30.21 -10.09
CA ARG A 130 -11.28 -30.05 -9.84
C ARG A 130 -10.84 -28.66 -10.27
N ARG A 131 -10.21 -27.93 -9.37
CA ARG A 131 -9.82 -26.54 -9.55
C ARG A 131 -8.35 -26.34 -9.28
N LEU A 132 -7.77 -25.33 -9.90
CA LEU A 132 -6.46 -24.84 -9.51
C LEU A 132 -6.54 -24.34 -8.06
N THR A 133 -5.66 -24.86 -7.21
CA THR A 133 -5.69 -24.61 -5.77
C THR A 133 -4.30 -24.34 -5.21
N VAL A 134 -4.27 -23.54 -4.15
CA VAL A 134 -3.11 -23.37 -3.28
C VAL A 134 -3.22 -24.37 -2.14
N ALA A 135 -2.18 -25.15 -1.88
CA ALA A 135 -2.14 -25.94 -0.66
C ALA A 135 -2.08 -25.00 0.57
N PRO A 136 -2.77 -25.34 1.68
CA PRO A 136 -2.55 -24.63 2.94
C PRO A 136 -1.06 -24.59 3.25
N LYS A 137 -0.53 -23.42 3.60
CA LYS A 137 0.90 -23.26 3.86
C LYS A 137 1.29 -24.10 5.08
N PRO A 138 2.17 -25.12 4.94
CA PRO A 138 2.71 -25.80 6.11
C PRO A 138 3.53 -24.83 6.95
N ALA A 139 3.52 -25.00 8.27
CA ALA A 139 4.39 -24.26 9.16
C ALA A 139 5.86 -24.39 8.71
N GLY A 140 6.55 -23.27 8.52
CA GLY A 140 7.94 -23.24 8.05
C GLY A 140 8.15 -23.45 6.55
N ALA A 141 7.08 -23.55 5.73
CA ALA A 141 7.24 -23.67 4.28
C ALA A 141 7.90 -22.41 3.68
N THR A 142 8.93 -22.63 2.88
CA THR A 142 9.56 -21.60 2.05
C THR A 142 8.90 -21.55 0.68
N HIS A 143 8.87 -20.36 0.07
CA HIS A 143 8.50 -20.27 -1.35
C HIS A 143 9.70 -20.57 -2.25
N PRO A 144 9.49 -21.09 -3.43
CA PRO A 144 8.25 -21.42 -4.11
C PRO A 144 7.58 -22.71 -3.64
N ALA A 145 6.26 -22.83 -3.84
CA ALA A 145 5.49 -24.04 -3.55
C ALA A 145 4.66 -24.45 -4.77
N PRO A 146 4.66 -25.74 -5.16
CA PRO A 146 3.85 -26.21 -6.27
C PRO A 146 2.36 -25.92 -6.07
N LEU A 147 1.67 -25.64 -7.17
CA LEU A 147 0.23 -25.56 -7.22
C LEU A 147 -0.39 -26.92 -7.48
N SER A 148 -1.55 -27.14 -6.90
CA SER A 148 -2.30 -28.39 -7.07
C SER A 148 -3.60 -28.17 -7.84
N VAL A 149 -4.17 -29.29 -8.31
CA VAL A 149 -5.49 -29.33 -8.98
C VAL A 149 -6.35 -30.34 -8.24
N GLY A 150 -7.32 -29.86 -7.49
CA GLY A 150 -8.12 -30.72 -6.61
C GLY A 150 -9.53 -30.17 -6.37
N SER A 151 -10.27 -30.84 -5.49
CA SER A 151 -11.62 -30.43 -5.05
C SER A 151 -11.64 -29.24 -4.08
N GLY A 152 -10.59 -28.45 -4.01
CA GLY A 152 -10.49 -27.28 -3.16
C GLY A 152 -11.63 -26.28 -3.38
N ALA A 153 -12.10 -25.70 -2.30
CA ALA A 153 -13.19 -24.72 -2.31
C ALA A 153 -12.78 -23.46 -1.54
N GLY A 154 -13.58 -22.41 -1.66
CA GLY A 154 -13.34 -21.14 -0.99
C GLY A 154 -12.10 -20.41 -1.51
N ASP A 155 -11.48 -19.65 -0.64
CA ASP A 155 -10.36 -18.75 -1.01
C ASP A 155 -9.12 -19.50 -1.50
N LEU A 156 -8.91 -20.76 -1.11
CA LEU A 156 -7.79 -21.56 -1.60
C LEU A 156 -7.87 -21.88 -3.11
N ALA A 157 -9.06 -21.79 -3.70
CA ALA A 157 -9.30 -21.98 -5.14
C ALA A 157 -9.70 -20.67 -5.84
N ALA A 158 -9.55 -19.54 -5.17
CA ALA A 158 -9.88 -18.22 -5.70
C ALA A 158 -8.61 -17.52 -6.24
N TRP A 159 -8.74 -16.95 -7.43
CA TRP A 159 -7.65 -16.33 -8.17
C TRP A 159 -8.04 -14.98 -8.69
N TYR A 160 -7.13 -14.02 -8.58
CA TYR A 160 -7.20 -12.79 -9.35
C TYR A 160 -6.56 -13.02 -10.72
N LEU A 161 -7.19 -12.51 -11.77
CA LEU A 161 -6.58 -12.33 -13.08
C LEU A 161 -6.22 -10.85 -13.23
N THR A 162 -5.02 -10.51 -12.77
CA THR A 162 -4.54 -9.12 -12.76
C THR A 162 -3.89 -8.80 -14.09
N PRO A 163 -4.41 -7.84 -14.88
CA PRO A 163 -3.79 -7.46 -16.14
C PRO A 163 -2.33 -7.07 -15.96
N ALA A 164 -1.45 -7.57 -16.82
CA ALA A 164 -0.04 -7.23 -16.80
C ALA A 164 0.19 -5.74 -17.12
N ASP A 165 -0.64 -5.20 -18.01
CA ASP A 165 -0.68 -3.79 -18.39
C ASP A 165 -2.04 -3.20 -17.99
N ALA A 166 -2.17 -2.76 -16.75
CA ALA A 166 -3.38 -2.07 -16.32
C ALA A 166 -3.13 -0.58 -16.15
N PRO A 167 -3.37 0.24 -17.17
CA PRO A 167 -3.43 1.67 -16.99
C PRO A 167 -4.74 2.02 -16.28
N GLY A 168 -4.65 2.79 -15.20
CA GLY A 168 -5.81 3.45 -14.62
C GLY A 168 -6.30 4.60 -15.53
N GLY A 169 -7.44 5.17 -15.16
CA GLY A 169 -7.95 6.40 -15.78
C GLY A 169 -7.10 7.62 -15.40
N PRO A 170 -7.36 8.78 -16.04
CA PRO A 170 -6.69 10.01 -15.67
C PRO A 170 -7.01 10.42 -14.25
N MET A 171 -6.02 10.98 -13.55
CA MET A 171 -6.19 11.44 -12.19
C MET A 171 -7.08 12.70 -12.15
N PRO A 172 -8.08 12.77 -11.26
CA PRO A 172 -8.86 14.00 -11.07
C PRO A 172 -8.00 15.10 -10.43
N PRO A 173 -8.48 16.35 -10.39
CA PRO A 173 -7.84 17.43 -9.63
C PRO A 173 -7.55 17.04 -8.17
N LYS A 174 -6.50 17.63 -7.55
CA LYS A 174 -5.94 17.23 -6.22
C LYS A 174 -7.05 17.09 -5.18
N GLU A 175 -7.93 18.05 -5.08
CA GLU A 175 -8.99 18.12 -4.07
C GLU A 175 -10.07 17.03 -4.20
N ARG A 176 -10.21 16.42 -5.38
CA ARG A 176 -11.16 15.32 -5.65
C ARG A 176 -10.53 13.93 -5.61
N ARG A 177 -9.24 13.84 -5.26
CA ARG A 177 -8.54 12.56 -5.15
C ARG A 177 -8.86 11.94 -3.80
N THR A 178 -9.35 10.72 -3.79
CA THR A 178 -9.48 9.94 -2.54
C THR A 178 -8.12 9.53 -2.02
N LEU A 179 -7.97 9.42 -0.72
CA LEU A 179 -6.68 9.18 -0.06
C LEU A 179 -5.98 7.89 -0.58
N ASP A 180 -6.73 6.85 -0.88
CA ASP A 180 -6.22 5.59 -1.45
C ASP A 180 -5.74 5.71 -2.91
N GLN A 181 -6.07 6.80 -3.60
CA GLN A 181 -5.65 7.07 -4.98
C GLN A 181 -4.47 8.06 -5.06
N VAL A 182 -4.08 8.66 -3.95
CA VAL A 182 -2.92 9.58 -3.90
C VAL A 182 -1.66 8.80 -3.54
N THR A 183 -0.55 9.18 -4.17
CA THR A 183 0.79 8.70 -3.80
C THR A 183 1.55 9.79 -3.10
N PHE A 184 2.11 9.49 -1.93
CA PHE A 184 2.91 10.39 -1.11
C PHE A 184 4.35 9.91 -1.00
N LEU A 185 5.30 10.82 -1.07
CA LEU A 185 6.68 10.56 -0.69
C LEU A 185 6.75 10.33 0.82
N THR A 186 7.41 9.24 1.21
CA THR A 186 7.52 8.85 2.62
C THR A 186 8.98 8.66 2.98
N ALA A 187 9.43 9.30 4.07
CA ALA A 187 10.78 9.14 4.58
C ALA A 187 10.83 7.98 5.57
N HIS A 188 11.58 6.92 5.21
CA HIS A 188 11.90 5.83 6.12
C HIS A 188 12.86 6.36 7.18
N ASN A 189 12.62 6.03 8.46
CA ASN A 189 13.39 6.53 9.61
C ASN A 189 13.68 8.03 9.51
N ALA A 190 12.62 8.84 9.36
CA ALA A 190 12.71 10.25 9.04
C ALA A 190 13.53 11.08 10.05
N TYR A 191 13.50 10.69 11.33
CA TYR A 191 14.27 11.25 12.43
C TYR A 191 15.78 10.94 12.33
N ALA A 192 16.15 9.88 11.61
CA ALA A 192 17.53 9.39 11.48
C ALA A 192 18.32 10.22 10.46
N ASN A 193 18.52 11.51 10.73
CA ASN A 193 19.05 12.49 9.78
C ASN A 193 20.28 13.29 10.27
N GLY A 194 20.62 13.20 11.54
CA GLY A 194 21.77 13.93 12.14
C GLY A 194 21.58 15.44 12.30
N VAL A 195 20.58 16.04 11.64
CA VAL A 195 20.28 17.49 11.71
C VAL A 195 19.49 17.79 12.98
N ASP A 196 18.39 17.05 13.19
CA ASP A 196 17.52 17.24 14.37
C ASP A 196 18.14 16.63 15.63
N GLY A 197 18.98 15.65 15.49
CA GLY A 197 19.53 14.82 16.55
C GLY A 197 19.29 13.35 16.27
N GLY A 198 19.12 12.54 17.31
CA GLY A 198 18.70 11.14 17.13
C GLY A 198 19.83 10.17 16.86
N PHE A 199 21.07 10.65 16.67
CA PHE A 199 22.22 9.80 16.39
C PHE A 199 23.50 10.18 17.11
N ALA A 200 24.37 9.21 17.32
CA ALA A 200 25.70 9.42 17.87
C ALA A 200 26.79 9.24 16.80
N PRO A 201 27.73 10.20 16.67
CA PRO A 201 28.94 9.94 15.93
C PRO A 201 29.72 8.76 16.55
N PRO A 202 30.44 7.93 15.75
CA PRO A 202 30.63 8.05 14.29
C PRO A 202 29.63 7.21 13.48
N PHE A 203 28.77 6.38 14.12
CA PHE A 203 28.00 5.37 13.40
C PHE A 203 26.87 5.94 12.56
N VAL A 204 26.38 7.08 12.92
CA VAL A 204 25.24 7.73 12.26
C VAL A 204 25.65 8.55 11.07
N ASP A 205 26.78 9.17 11.13
CA ASP A 205 27.34 9.89 9.97
C ASP A 205 27.71 8.95 8.83
N LEU A 206 27.78 7.62 9.09
CA LEU A 206 28.10 6.64 8.06
C LEU A 206 26.89 6.30 7.19
N PHE A 207 25.70 6.11 7.79
CA PHE A 207 24.51 5.62 7.07
C PHE A 207 23.20 6.23 7.62
N PRO A 208 23.05 7.58 7.68
CA PRO A 208 21.78 8.16 8.06
C PRO A 208 20.72 7.82 7.01
N ASN A 209 19.53 7.44 7.48
CA ASN A 209 18.43 7.13 6.57
C ASN A 209 18.01 8.38 5.77
N GLN A 210 18.10 9.56 6.38
CA GLN A 210 17.79 10.82 5.72
C GLN A 210 18.93 11.83 5.90
N SER A 211 19.08 12.78 4.98
CA SER A 211 20.11 13.83 5.03
C SER A 211 19.56 15.16 5.54
N ARG A 212 18.23 15.31 5.63
CA ARG A 212 17.54 16.55 6.00
C ARG A 212 16.70 16.34 7.24
N GLY A 213 16.56 17.40 8.07
CA GLY A 213 15.68 17.39 9.22
C GLY A 213 14.19 17.40 8.83
N ILE A 214 13.31 17.04 9.77
CA ILE A 214 11.85 16.88 9.56
C ILE A 214 11.22 18.11 8.91
N GLU A 215 11.57 19.32 9.37
CA GLU A 215 11.03 20.56 8.78
C GLU A 215 11.43 20.73 7.32
N GLN A 216 12.66 20.35 6.94
CA GLN A 216 13.09 20.43 5.54
C GLN A 216 12.42 19.33 4.72
N GLN A 217 12.27 18.13 5.25
CA GLN A 217 11.53 17.05 4.62
C GLN A 217 10.09 17.48 4.29
N LEU A 218 9.39 18.13 5.22
CA LEU A 218 8.05 18.70 4.99
C LEU A 218 8.05 19.74 3.87
N ARG A 219 9.01 20.67 3.87
CA ARG A 219 9.15 21.69 2.80
C ARG A 219 9.45 21.09 1.44
N ASP A 220 10.17 19.98 1.39
CA ASP A 220 10.55 19.27 0.17
C ASP A 220 9.44 18.32 -0.34
N GLY A 221 8.28 18.28 0.32
CA GLY A 221 7.12 17.52 -0.13
C GLY A 221 7.00 16.10 0.45
N VAL A 222 7.80 15.73 1.46
CA VAL A 222 7.57 14.50 2.21
C VAL A 222 6.27 14.62 2.99
N ARG A 223 5.41 13.60 2.90
CA ARG A 223 4.08 13.57 3.55
C ARG A 223 3.82 12.28 4.33
N GLY A 224 4.74 11.32 4.27
CA GLY A 224 4.79 10.16 5.16
C GLY A 224 6.06 10.19 6.01
N PHE A 225 5.96 9.86 7.29
CA PHE A 225 7.09 9.83 8.21
C PHE A 225 7.08 8.52 8.99
N MET A 226 8.11 7.70 8.83
CA MET A 226 8.31 6.50 9.64
C MET A 226 9.26 6.84 10.79
N LEU A 227 8.83 6.59 12.01
CA LEU A 227 9.50 6.99 13.25
C LEU A 227 9.56 5.79 14.21
N ASP A 228 10.77 5.39 14.61
CA ASP A 228 10.95 4.37 15.66
C ASP A 228 10.97 5.07 17.01
N VAL A 229 10.05 4.71 17.87
CA VAL A 229 9.85 5.34 19.16
C VAL A 229 10.12 4.37 20.31
N HIS A 230 11.00 4.75 21.21
CA HIS A 230 11.45 3.95 22.36
C HIS A 230 11.19 4.65 23.69
N GLN A 231 10.76 3.85 24.67
CA GLN A 231 10.49 4.33 26.02
C GLN A 231 11.78 4.60 26.80
N THR A 232 11.79 5.72 27.53
CA THR A 232 12.80 6.08 28.50
C THR A 232 12.12 6.46 29.83
N PRO A 233 12.88 6.59 30.94
CA PRO A 233 12.31 7.09 32.19
C PRO A 233 11.63 8.46 32.09
N ASP A 234 12.07 9.31 31.15
CA ASP A 234 11.60 10.69 30.99
C ASP A 234 10.53 10.86 29.88
N GLY A 235 10.07 9.75 29.26
CA GLY A 235 9.09 9.78 28.17
C GLY A 235 9.48 8.88 27.01
N ALA A 236 9.21 9.31 25.78
CA ALA A 236 9.55 8.58 24.56
C ALA A 236 10.49 9.38 23.67
N ILE A 237 11.52 8.71 23.15
CA ILE A 237 12.52 9.28 22.23
C ILE A 237 12.56 8.52 20.92
N LEU A 238 13.05 9.20 19.88
CA LEU A 238 13.25 8.64 18.56
C LEU A 238 14.68 8.09 18.44
N CYS A 239 14.81 6.82 18.14
CA CYS A 239 16.10 6.17 17.92
C CYS A 239 15.93 4.83 17.20
N HIS A 240 16.96 4.41 16.45
CA HIS A 240 16.98 3.13 15.74
C HIS A 240 17.70 2.06 16.56
N ASN A 241 17.07 0.94 16.83
CA ASN A 241 17.55 -0.24 17.58
C ASN A 241 17.95 0.07 19.03
N SER A 242 19.01 0.87 19.26
CA SER A 242 19.54 1.16 20.59
C SER A 242 19.66 2.64 20.84
N CYS A 243 18.92 3.13 21.83
CA CYS A 243 18.94 4.53 22.25
C CYS A 243 20.20 4.92 23.05
N THR A 244 21.00 3.95 23.50
CA THR A 244 22.18 4.21 24.35
C THR A 244 23.29 4.98 23.65
N LEU A 245 23.33 4.94 22.32
CA LEU A 245 24.32 5.63 21.50
C LEU A 245 23.87 7.00 21.00
N VAL A 246 22.66 7.43 21.36
CA VAL A 246 22.09 8.70 20.90
C VAL A 246 22.64 9.85 21.75
N ARG A 247 23.33 10.79 21.10
CA ARG A 247 23.93 11.96 21.80
C ARG A 247 22.95 13.10 22.06
N ARG A 248 22.00 13.30 21.15
CA ARG A 248 20.96 14.32 21.25
C ARG A 248 19.62 13.66 20.94
N PRO A 249 19.04 12.97 21.94
CA PRO A 249 17.75 12.32 21.74
C PRO A 249 16.69 13.38 21.42
N VAL A 250 15.85 13.08 20.44
CA VAL A 250 14.67 13.87 20.12
C VAL A 250 13.47 13.18 20.74
N ALA A 251 12.69 13.89 21.55
CA ALA A 251 11.44 13.35 22.07
C ALA A 251 10.40 13.28 20.95
N LEU A 252 9.55 12.26 20.96
CA LEU A 252 8.51 12.06 19.94
C LEU A 252 7.64 13.31 19.76
N TRP A 253 7.20 13.92 20.86
CA TRP A 253 6.32 15.09 20.80
C TRP A 253 6.93 16.27 20.04
N VAL A 254 8.26 16.41 20.01
CA VAL A 254 8.94 17.51 19.31
C VAL A 254 8.74 17.41 17.80
N ASP A 255 8.92 16.23 17.22
CA ASP A 255 8.71 16.03 15.80
C ASP A 255 7.22 16.04 15.43
N LEU A 256 6.36 15.52 16.31
CA LEU A 256 4.91 15.66 16.13
C LEU A 256 4.46 17.13 16.19
N GLN A 257 5.08 17.97 17.04
CA GLN A 257 4.80 19.41 17.06
C GLN A 257 5.19 20.08 15.73
N ARG A 258 6.38 19.78 15.19
CA ARG A 258 6.82 20.29 13.88
C ARG A 258 5.84 19.95 12.77
N ILE A 259 5.34 18.72 12.76
CA ILE A 259 4.34 18.24 11.77
C ILE A 259 3.00 18.96 11.99
N THR A 260 2.56 19.09 13.24
CA THR A 260 1.32 19.79 13.60
C THR A 260 1.37 21.26 13.19
N ASP A 261 2.47 21.96 13.51
CA ASP A 261 2.68 23.38 13.14
C ASP A 261 2.69 23.56 11.61
N PHE A 262 3.32 22.61 10.89
CA PHE A 262 3.28 22.60 9.43
C PHE A 262 1.84 22.49 8.90
N LEU A 263 1.03 21.60 9.44
CA LEU A 263 -0.35 21.40 9.01
C LEU A 263 -1.24 22.61 9.33
N HIS A 264 -1.00 23.31 10.43
CA HIS A 264 -1.68 24.57 10.73
C HIS A 264 -1.32 25.68 9.73
N ALA A 265 -0.06 25.71 9.27
CA ALA A 265 0.39 26.67 8.27
C ALA A 265 -0.03 26.31 6.82
N HIS A 266 -0.36 25.05 6.55
CA HIS A 266 -0.66 24.52 5.20
C HIS A 266 -1.99 23.74 5.22
N PRO A 267 -3.14 24.43 5.16
CA PRO A 267 -4.46 23.82 5.38
C PRO A 267 -4.93 22.84 4.27
N ASP A 268 -4.24 22.79 3.15
CA ASP A 268 -4.51 21.89 2.01
C ASP A 268 -3.59 20.67 1.97
N GLU A 269 -2.72 20.50 2.96
CA GLU A 269 -1.79 19.38 3.04
C GLU A 269 -2.25 18.30 4.01
N PHE A 270 -1.88 17.05 3.71
CA PHE A 270 -2.18 15.87 4.51
C PHE A 270 -0.87 15.14 4.85
N VAL A 271 -0.71 14.71 6.09
CA VAL A 271 0.49 14.01 6.57
C VAL A 271 0.11 12.71 7.28
N THR A 272 0.92 11.68 7.10
CA THR A 272 0.80 10.42 7.85
C THR A 272 2.09 10.12 8.60
N VAL A 273 1.96 9.70 9.84
CA VAL A 273 3.04 9.20 10.68
C VAL A 273 2.84 7.72 10.93
N PHE A 274 3.90 6.94 10.76
CA PHE A 274 3.96 5.51 11.06
C PHE A 274 4.93 5.32 12.22
N LEU A 275 4.45 4.81 13.33
CA LEU A 275 5.26 4.52 14.51
C LEU A 275 5.65 3.05 14.52
N GLU A 276 6.95 2.78 14.50
CA GLU A 276 7.50 1.52 15.00
C GLU A 276 7.62 1.69 16.52
N ASP A 277 6.70 1.07 17.25
CA ASP A 277 6.27 1.54 18.57
C ASP A 277 6.71 0.58 19.67
N TYR A 278 7.73 1.01 20.42
CA TYR A 278 8.31 0.28 21.55
C TYR A 278 8.00 0.96 22.91
N VAL A 279 6.83 1.61 23.03
CA VAL A 279 6.44 2.30 24.26
C VAL A 279 5.09 1.80 24.79
N ASP A 280 4.88 1.97 26.09
CA ASP A 280 3.59 1.70 26.71
C ASP A 280 2.53 2.72 26.22
N PRO A 281 1.25 2.31 26.07
CA PRO A 281 0.21 3.20 25.56
C PRO A 281 0.02 4.47 26.42
N GLY A 282 0.25 4.39 27.72
CA GLY A 282 0.20 5.55 28.62
C GLY A 282 1.31 6.55 28.36
N VAL A 283 2.52 6.08 28.05
CA VAL A 283 3.66 6.92 27.69
C VAL A 283 3.43 7.58 26.33
N LEU A 284 2.97 6.81 25.34
CA LEU A 284 2.63 7.34 24.03
C LEU A 284 1.56 8.43 24.15
N ARG A 285 0.50 8.16 24.93
CA ARG A 285 -0.55 9.16 25.18
C ARG A 285 0.01 10.43 25.78
N ALA A 286 0.89 10.33 26.79
CA ALA A 286 1.51 11.48 27.42
C ALA A 286 2.36 12.30 26.45
N GLU A 287 3.05 11.66 25.49
CA GLU A 287 3.78 12.37 24.42
C GLU A 287 2.82 13.14 23.50
N LEU A 288 1.71 12.53 23.09
CA LEU A 288 0.72 13.21 22.25
C LEU A 288 0.04 14.38 22.98
N ASP A 289 -0.24 14.24 24.28
CA ASP A 289 -0.87 15.30 25.09
C ASP A 289 0.02 16.53 25.25
N ARG A 290 1.34 16.43 24.95
CA ARG A 290 2.28 17.57 24.93
C ARG A 290 2.20 18.39 23.63
N VAL A 291 1.66 17.81 22.56
CA VAL A 291 1.62 18.47 21.25
C VAL A 291 0.45 19.45 21.20
N GLN A 292 0.77 20.72 21.06
CA GLN A 292 -0.24 21.78 21.00
C GLN A 292 -0.97 21.76 19.65
N GLY A 293 -2.29 21.82 19.68
CA GLY A 293 -3.14 21.82 18.49
C GLY A 293 -3.21 20.48 17.75
N LEU A 294 -2.70 19.37 18.33
CA LEU A 294 -2.78 18.05 17.72
C LEU A 294 -4.23 17.62 17.45
N SER A 295 -5.12 17.87 18.40
CA SER A 295 -6.55 17.53 18.27
C SER A 295 -7.23 18.18 17.07
N ASP A 296 -6.74 19.34 16.65
CA ASP A 296 -7.35 20.13 15.58
C ASP A 296 -7.00 19.57 14.18
N VAL A 297 -5.96 18.77 14.12
CA VAL A 297 -5.48 18.17 12.85
C VAL A 297 -5.55 16.64 12.82
N LEU A 298 -5.79 15.96 13.94
CA LEU A 298 -5.73 14.50 14.04
C LEU A 298 -6.94 13.85 13.37
N TYR A 299 -6.69 13.11 12.29
CA TYR A 299 -7.71 12.38 11.53
C TYR A 299 -8.02 11.01 12.14
N ARG A 300 -9.30 10.71 12.29
CA ARG A 300 -9.84 9.49 12.91
C ARG A 300 -10.64 8.65 11.92
N PRO A 301 -9.99 7.76 11.11
CA PRO A 301 -10.70 6.94 10.13
C PRO A 301 -11.71 5.97 10.77
N ASP A 302 -11.50 5.60 12.04
CA ASP A 302 -12.41 4.77 12.82
C ASP A 302 -13.75 5.46 13.20
N ARG A 303 -13.84 6.78 12.98
CA ARG A 303 -15.02 7.61 13.30
C ARG A 303 -15.69 8.24 12.09
N THR A 304 -15.08 8.11 10.91
CA THR A 304 -15.54 8.81 9.70
C THR A 304 -16.16 7.88 8.66
N GLY A 305 -16.50 6.63 9.03
CA GLY A 305 -17.17 5.69 8.14
C GLY A 305 -16.35 5.22 6.94
N VAL A 306 -15.00 5.28 7.04
CA VAL A 306 -14.10 4.87 5.95
C VAL A 306 -14.34 3.42 5.50
N ARG A 307 -14.70 2.52 6.43
CA ARG A 307 -14.93 1.11 6.09
C ARG A 307 -16.23 0.89 5.31
N GLU A 308 -17.18 1.78 5.44
CA GLU A 308 -18.49 1.71 4.78
C GLU A 308 -18.51 2.51 3.46
N HIS A 309 -17.78 3.61 3.40
CA HIS A 309 -17.90 4.60 2.33
C HIS A 309 -16.60 4.85 1.55
N GLY A 310 -15.49 4.21 1.95
CA GLY A 310 -14.16 4.45 1.40
C GLY A 310 -13.46 5.68 2.00
N TRP A 311 -12.25 5.94 1.54
CA TRP A 311 -11.44 7.05 2.01
C TRP A 311 -11.98 8.39 1.48
N PRO A 312 -11.95 9.44 2.32
CA PRO A 312 -12.33 10.78 1.88
C PRO A 312 -11.36 11.32 0.83
N THR A 313 -11.81 12.32 0.11
CA THR A 313 -10.95 13.10 -0.78
C THR A 313 -10.05 14.04 0.02
N LEU A 314 -8.94 14.47 -0.61
CA LEU A 314 -8.07 15.47 0.00
C LEU A 314 -8.80 16.80 0.26
N GLY A 315 -9.77 17.16 -0.58
CA GLY A 315 -10.60 18.36 -0.37
C GLY A 315 -11.53 18.24 0.84
N GLU A 316 -12.12 17.07 1.07
CA GLU A 316 -12.93 16.80 2.27
C GLU A 316 -12.07 16.87 3.54
N LEU A 317 -10.88 16.26 3.53
CA LEU A 317 -9.92 16.32 4.65
C LEU A 317 -9.46 17.75 4.94
N ALA A 318 -9.19 18.53 3.89
CA ALA A 318 -8.82 19.95 4.03
C ALA A 318 -9.96 20.79 4.61
N ALA A 319 -11.20 20.55 4.16
CA ALA A 319 -12.38 21.26 4.66
C ALA A 319 -12.72 20.91 6.10
N ASP A 320 -12.52 19.63 6.49
CA ASP A 320 -12.75 19.15 7.87
C ASP A 320 -11.65 19.60 8.84
N GLY A 321 -10.44 19.88 8.35
CA GLY A 321 -9.30 20.30 9.16
C GLY A 321 -8.47 19.15 9.74
N HIS A 322 -9.00 17.92 9.80
CA HIS A 322 -8.29 16.75 10.34
C HIS A 322 -7.45 16.09 9.24
N ARG A 323 -6.14 16.32 9.27
CA ARG A 323 -5.21 16.03 8.16
C ARG A 323 -3.92 15.34 8.60
N LEU A 324 -3.84 14.90 9.85
CA LEU A 324 -2.76 14.10 10.40
C LEU A 324 -3.27 12.71 10.75
N LEU A 325 -2.78 11.67 10.07
CA LEU A 325 -3.07 10.28 10.38
C LEU A 325 -1.88 9.65 11.07
N ILE A 326 -2.09 9.03 12.22
CA ILE A 326 -1.02 8.37 13.00
C ILE A 326 -1.32 6.89 13.09
N PHE A 327 -0.37 6.08 12.63
CA PHE A 327 -0.39 4.63 12.74
C PHE A 327 0.62 4.11 13.76
N THR A 328 0.34 2.94 14.34
CA THR A 328 1.24 2.13 15.15
C THR A 328 1.28 0.71 14.61
N ASP A 329 2.40 0.04 14.70
CA ASP A 329 2.55 -1.39 14.45
C ASP A 329 2.09 -2.26 15.65
N HIS A 330 1.82 -1.65 16.81
CA HIS A 330 1.37 -2.31 18.03
C HIS A 330 -0.09 -2.76 17.93
N SER A 331 -0.35 -4.06 18.16
CA SER A 331 -1.70 -4.62 18.07
C SER A 331 -2.57 -4.22 19.27
N LYS A 332 -3.88 -4.10 19.03
CA LYS A 332 -4.87 -3.83 20.09
C LYS A 332 -4.87 -4.90 21.21
N ASP A 333 -4.50 -6.13 20.90
CA ASP A 333 -4.44 -7.21 21.88
C ASP A 333 -3.29 -7.01 22.88
N ALA A 334 -2.17 -6.42 22.45
CA ALA A 334 -1.08 -6.04 23.33
C ALA A 334 -1.50 -4.94 24.32
N ASP A 335 -2.38 -4.04 23.92
CA ASP A 335 -2.84 -2.92 24.78
C ASP A 335 -3.93 -3.30 25.78
N ARG A 336 -4.71 -4.35 25.53
CA ARG A 336 -5.84 -4.76 26.38
C ARG A 336 -5.43 -5.00 27.83
N SER A 337 -4.24 -5.52 28.07
CA SER A 337 -3.71 -5.75 29.39
C SER A 337 -3.37 -4.45 30.13
N ALA A 338 -3.07 -3.37 29.41
CA ALA A 338 -2.78 -2.05 29.96
C ALA A 338 -4.06 -1.21 30.23
N GLY A 339 -5.24 -1.67 29.79
CA GLY A 339 -6.51 -0.97 29.97
C GLY A 339 -6.66 0.32 29.16
N LEU A 340 -5.70 0.62 28.29
CA LEU A 340 -5.71 1.79 27.41
C LEU A 340 -5.24 1.36 26.02
N THR A 341 -6.12 1.43 25.04
CA THR A 341 -5.77 1.11 23.65
C THR A 341 -5.44 2.37 22.85
N ARG A 342 -4.46 2.29 21.97
CA ARG A 342 -3.93 3.43 21.20
C ARG A 342 -4.98 4.09 20.32
N ASP A 343 -5.93 3.33 19.78
CA ASP A 343 -7.03 3.86 18.97
C ASP A 343 -7.96 4.79 19.77
N THR A 344 -8.09 4.64 21.08
CA THR A 344 -8.92 5.53 21.90
C THR A 344 -8.44 6.99 21.88
N PHE A 345 -7.14 7.21 21.68
CA PHE A 345 -6.54 8.55 21.57
C PHE A 345 -5.99 8.87 20.17
N GLY A 346 -6.42 8.15 19.13
CA GLY A 346 -6.21 8.55 17.75
C GLY A 346 -5.01 7.93 17.04
N VAL A 347 -4.34 6.95 17.64
CA VAL A 347 -3.27 6.19 17.00
C VAL A 347 -3.83 4.85 16.52
N MET A 348 -3.88 4.67 15.21
CA MET A 348 -4.56 3.52 14.58
C MET A 348 -3.62 2.35 14.40
N TYR A 349 -4.11 1.12 14.62
CA TYR A 349 -3.32 -0.08 14.32
C TYR A 349 -3.14 -0.23 12.81
N GLN A 350 -1.90 -0.14 12.34
CA GLN A 350 -1.55 -0.07 10.91
C GLN A 350 -2.16 -1.22 10.09
N ARG A 351 -2.10 -2.46 10.60
CA ARG A 351 -2.62 -3.63 9.88
C ARG A 351 -4.14 -3.60 9.63
N ASP A 352 -4.89 -2.82 10.39
CA ASP A 352 -6.33 -2.66 10.16
C ASP A 352 -6.63 -1.79 8.93
N TRP A 353 -5.73 -0.86 8.59
CA TRP A 353 -5.96 0.22 7.62
C TRP A 353 -5.07 0.18 6.41
N THR A 354 -4.00 -0.61 6.44
CA THR A 354 -3.02 -0.67 5.37
C THR A 354 -2.75 -2.09 4.89
N VAL A 355 -2.11 -2.19 3.74
CA VAL A 355 -1.29 -3.33 3.32
C VAL A 355 0.12 -2.83 3.11
N GLU A 356 1.13 -3.68 3.31
CA GLU A 356 2.52 -3.27 3.27
C GLU A 356 3.38 -4.37 2.65
N ASN A 357 4.27 -4.01 1.72
CA ASN A 357 5.23 -4.98 1.20
C ASN A 357 6.41 -5.18 2.17
N HIS A 358 7.14 -6.28 1.97
CA HIS A 358 8.33 -6.59 2.76
C HIS A 358 9.27 -5.39 2.80
N TRP A 359 9.77 -5.08 4.00
CA TRP A 359 10.45 -3.82 4.29
C TRP A 359 11.82 -3.70 3.59
N SER A 360 12.59 -4.77 3.45
CA SER A 360 13.93 -4.70 2.87
C SER A 360 13.99 -5.22 1.43
N MET A 361 14.73 -4.51 0.59
CA MET A 361 15.15 -5.00 -0.74
C MET A 361 16.49 -5.75 -0.71
N GLY A 362 17.10 -5.94 0.45
CA GLY A 362 18.38 -6.60 0.62
C GLY A 362 19.44 -5.77 1.36
N PRO A 363 20.69 -6.23 1.41
CA PRO A 363 21.76 -5.55 2.15
C PRO A 363 22.05 -4.16 1.57
N GLY A 364 22.73 -3.31 2.33
CA GLY A 364 23.05 -1.94 1.92
C GLY A 364 23.80 -1.82 0.60
N ILE A 365 24.53 -2.85 0.19
CA ILE A 365 25.25 -2.98 -1.09
C ILE A 365 24.99 -4.35 -1.72
N GLY A 366 25.23 -4.49 -3.02
CA GLY A 366 25.05 -5.75 -3.75
C GLY A 366 23.68 -5.87 -4.42
N SER A 367 23.22 -7.12 -4.62
CA SER A 367 21.96 -7.40 -5.31
C SER A 367 20.75 -6.97 -4.49
N SER A 368 19.67 -6.62 -5.19
CA SER A 368 18.38 -6.26 -4.60
C SER A 368 17.31 -7.26 -4.99
N ASP A 369 16.40 -7.55 -4.07
CA ASP A 369 15.14 -8.21 -4.37
C ASP A 369 14.07 -7.17 -4.73
N TRP A 370 13.74 -7.10 -6.02
CA TRP A 370 12.74 -6.16 -6.54
C TRP A 370 11.31 -6.68 -6.39
N SER A 371 11.13 -7.94 -6.00
CA SER A 371 9.81 -8.55 -5.85
C SER A 371 8.94 -7.76 -4.85
N CYS A 372 7.63 -7.81 -5.04
CA CYS A 372 6.69 -7.13 -4.17
C CYS A 372 5.74 -8.14 -3.55
N TYR A 373 5.95 -8.46 -2.29
CA TYR A 373 5.15 -9.42 -1.53
C TYR A 373 4.88 -8.87 -0.13
N SER A 374 3.86 -9.39 0.53
CA SER A 374 3.44 -8.87 1.82
C SER A 374 4.52 -8.99 2.91
N ARG A 375 4.69 -7.95 3.70
CA ARG A 375 5.46 -7.96 4.95
C ARG A 375 4.84 -8.94 5.96
N TRP A 376 3.51 -9.03 5.97
CA TRP A 376 2.75 -9.86 6.92
C TRP A 376 2.41 -11.22 6.32
N TYR A 377 3.45 -11.92 5.89
CA TYR A 377 3.37 -13.26 5.35
C TYR A 377 4.10 -14.22 6.29
N ASP A 378 3.43 -14.65 7.34
CA ASP A 378 3.93 -15.63 8.30
C ASP A 378 3.11 -16.94 8.30
N ALA A 379 3.52 -17.90 9.13
CA ALA A 379 2.87 -19.21 9.19
C ALA A 379 1.41 -19.15 9.69
N ASN A 380 1.05 -18.14 10.46
CA ASN A 380 -0.24 -18.06 11.15
C ASN A 380 -1.15 -16.97 10.61
N THR A 381 -0.57 -15.92 10.02
CA THR A 381 -1.33 -14.75 9.56
C THR A 381 -0.75 -14.25 8.25
N THR A 382 -1.46 -14.48 7.16
CA THR A 382 -1.12 -13.86 5.87
C THR A 382 -2.11 -12.74 5.60
N ILE A 383 -1.60 -11.52 5.47
CA ILE A 383 -2.37 -10.40 4.96
C ILE A 383 -1.82 -10.10 3.56
N PRO A 384 -2.46 -10.57 2.48
CA PRO A 384 -1.97 -10.34 1.14
C PRO A 384 -2.04 -8.86 0.78
N LEU A 385 -1.15 -8.38 -0.08
CA LEU A 385 -1.20 -6.99 -0.59
C LEU A 385 -2.52 -6.70 -1.31
N THR A 386 -3.13 -7.74 -1.87
CA THR A 386 -4.42 -7.68 -2.57
C THR A 386 -5.62 -7.48 -1.65
N ARG A 387 -5.47 -7.54 -0.31
CA ARG A 387 -6.59 -7.41 0.62
C ARG A 387 -7.46 -6.20 0.29
N THR A 388 -8.75 -6.46 0.13
CA THR A 388 -9.83 -5.48 0.05
C THR A 388 -11.00 -5.98 0.89
N GLU A 389 -11.86 -5.09 1.32
CA GLU A 389 -13.11 -5.40 2.01
C GLU A 389 -14.24 -4.68 1.27
N PRO A 390 -15.49 -5.16 1.32
CA PRO A 390 -16.60 -4.45 0.69
C PRO A 390 -16.68 -2.99 1.19
N GLY A 391 -16.60 -2.02 0.28
CA GLY A 391 -16.60 -0.59 0.61
C GLY A 391 -15.27 -0.03 1.11
N PHE A 392 -14.26 -0.87 1.38
CA PHE A 392 -13.00 -0.42 1.95
C PHE A 392 -11.78 -0.97 1.20
N ARG A 393 -10.89 -0.09 0.79
CA ARG A 393 -9.60 -0.41 0.21
C ARG A 393 -8.48 0.07 1.15
N PRO A 394 -7.70 -0.84 1.76
CA PRO A 394 -6.55 -0.45 2.59
C PRO A 394 -5.54 0.40 1.81
N LEU A 395 -4.92 1.36 2.49
CA LEU A 395 -3.82 2.14 1.93
C LEU A 395 -2.60 1.24 1.72
N PHE A 396 -1.84 1.47 0.65
CA PHE A 396 -0.68 0.64 0.37
C PHE A 396 0.62 1.37 0.72
N VAL A 397 1.36 0.80 1.68
CA VAL A 397 2.71 1.23 2.06
C VAL A 397 3.71 0.41 1.24
N MET A 398 4.40 1.07 0.34
CA MET A 398 5.44 0.48 -0.49
C MET A 398 6.82 0.86 0.04
N ASN A 399 7.48 -0.09 0.70
CA ASN A 399 8.85 0.03 1.16
C ASN A 399 9.83 -0.15 -0.01
N HIS A 400 10.75 0.80 -0.14
CA HIS A 400 11.75 0.84 -1.19
C HIS A 400 13.10 1.29 -0.63
N PHE A 401 13.64 0.51 0.27
CA PHE A 401 14.92 0.75 0.93
C PHE A 401 15.62 -0.58 1.24
N ARG A 402 16.85 -0.49 1.70
CA ARG A 402 17.71 -1.62 2.06
C ARG A 402 17.94 -1.67 3.56
N ASP A 403 18.59 -2.73 4.04
CA ASP A 403 18.96 -2.90 5.45
C ASP A 403 19.88 -1.76 5.97
N ALA A 404 20.64 -1.13 5.07
CA ALA A 404 21.46 0.02 5.39
C ALA A 404 21.34 1.11 4.30
N ALA A 405 21.19 2.36 4.73
CA ALA A 405 20.96 3.53 3.89
C ALA A 405 22.24 4.05 3.21
N VAL A 406 22.86 3.24 2.38
CA VAL A 406 24.08 3.63 1.62
C VAL A 406 23.71 4.60 0.50
N ALA A 407 24.29 5.80 0.49
CA ALA A 407 23.93 6.88 -0.44
C ALA A 407 24.01 6.48 -1.92
N SER A 408 25.05 5.73 -2.32
CA SER A 408 25.22 5.31 -3.72
C SER A 408 24.13 4.34 -4.18
N THR A 409 23.73 3.38 -3.33
CA THR A 409 22.66 2.44 -3.63
C THR A 409 21.31 3.13 -3.56
N ALA A 410 21.06 3.99 -2.58
CA ALA A 410 19.83 4.80 -2.51
C ALA A 410 19.65 5.65 -3.78
N THR A 411 20.71 6.28 -4.29
CA THR A 411 20.64 7.05 -5.55
C THR A 411 20.20 6.18 -6.73
N THR A 412 20.77 4.99 -6.88
CA THR A 412 20.46 4.10 -8.01
C THR A 412 19.10 3.43 -7.87
N ASP A 413 18.71 3.07 -6.65
CA ASP A 413 17.44 2.41 -6.37
C ASP A 413 16.27 3.41 -6.50
N ASN A 414 16.39 4.60 -5.90
CA ASN A 414 15.36 5.64 -6.00
C ASN A 414 15.10 6.10 -7.44
N ALA A 415 16.14 6.09 -8.30
CA ALA A 415 15.98 6.36 -9.72
C ALA A 415 15.07 5.34 -10.46
N LYS A 416 14.88 4.15 -9.87
CA LYS A 416 14.02 3.08 -10.42
C LYS A 416 12.69 2.93 -9.67
N LEU A 417 12.40 3.80 -8.71
CA LEU A 417 11.22 3.71 -7.85
C LEU A 417 9.91 3.66 -8.64
N ALA A 418 9.75 4.52 -9.66
CA ALA A 418 8.57 4.53 -10.51
C ALA A 418 8.37 3.20 -11.27
N ASP A 419 9.46 2.65 -11.81
CA ASP A 419 9.42 1.36 -12.54
C ASP A 419 9.03 0.21 -11.59
N ARG A 420 9.64 0.13 -10.41
CA ARG A 420 9.27 -0.87 -9.41
C ARG A 420 7.82 -0.73 -8.95
N ALA A 421 7.39 0.50 -8.68
CA ALA A 421 6.01 0.75 -8.28
C ALA A 421 5.02 0.26 -9.34
N ARG A 422 5.25 0.58 -10.62
CA ARG A 422 4.32 0.25 -11.72
C ARG A 422 4.35 -1.21 -12.12
N ARG A 423 5.53 -1.80 -12.28
CA ARG A 423 5.69 -3.14 -12.87
C ARG A 423 5.63 -4.24 -11.82
N PHE A 424 6.06 -3.97 -10.59
CA PHE A 424 6.16 -5.00 -9.55
C PHE A 424 5.07 -4.85 -8.50
N CYS A 425 4.95 -3.68 -7.88
CA CYS A 425 4.15 -3.53 -6.69
C CYS A 425 2.67 -3.23 -6.97
N LEU A 426 2.37 -2.44 -7.99
CA LEU A 426 0.99 -2.12 -8.37
C LEU A 426 0.22 -3.39 -8.77
N PRO A 427 0.71 -4.27 -9.68
CA PRO A 427 0.02 -5.52 -9.98
C PRO A 427 0.00 -6.48 -8.79
N ALA A 428 1.07 -6.54 -7.97
CA ALA A 428 1.11 -7.39 -6.80
C ALA A 428 0.07 -7.02 -5.75
N ALA A 429 -0.17 -5.74 -5.54
CA ALA A 429 -1.13 -5.24 -4.57
C ALA A 429 -2.54 -5.04 -5.17
N ARG A 430 -2.68 -4.98 -6.49
CA ARG A 430 -3.89 -4.54 -7.18
C ARG A 430 -4.36 -3.16 -6.65
N LYS A 431 -3.39 -2.33 -6.28
CA LYS A 431 -3.56 -0.99 -5.70
C LYS A 431 -2.39 -0.12 -6.09
N LYS A 432 -2.65 1.15 -6.22
CA LYS A 432 -1.58 2.13 -6.33
C LYS A 432 -0.92 2.32 -4.96
N PRO A 433 0.42 2.39 -4.89
CA PRO A 433 1.06 2.76 -3.63
C PRO A 433 0.59 4.14 -3.16
N THR A 434 0.08 4.18 -1.93
CA THR A 434 -0.26 5.44 -1.24
C THR A 434 0.99 6.09 -0.66
N TYR A 435 1.89 5.27 -0.11
CA TYR A 435 3.14 5.72 0.50
C TYR A 435 4.32 5.06 -0.17
N LEU A 436 5.25 5.86 -0.70
CA LEU A 436 6.54 5.41 -1.23
C LEU A 436 7.60 5.69 -0.19
N ALA A 437 7.93 4.68 0.64
CA ALA A 437 8.90 4.80 1.70
C ALA A 437 10.32 4.56 1.17
N VAL A 438 11.18 5.55 1.32
CA VAL A 438 12.56 5.54 0.80
C VAL A 438 13.56 6.03 1.85
N ASP A 439 14.79 5.52 1.75
CA ASP A 439 15.95 6.17 2.33
C ASP A 439 16.45 7.29 1.40
N ARG A 440 17.09 8.31 1.97
CA ARG A 440 17.72 9.39 1.20
C ARG A 440 16.77 9.96 0.14
N TYR A 441 15.61 10.44 0.58
CA TYR A 441 14.57 10.96 -0.32
C TYR A 441 15.08 12.07 -1.25
N ASP A 442 16.16 12.73 -0.91
CA ASP A 442 16.83 13.79 -1.70
C ASP A 442 17.80 13.24 -2.79
N LEU A 443 17.97 11.92 -2.88
CA LEU A 443 18.83 11.26 -3.88
C LEU A 443 17.99 10.43 -4.88
N GLY A 444 18.41 10.37 -6.13
CA GLY A 444 17.79 9.55 -7.17
C GLY A 444 16.41 10.03 -7.64
N ASN A 445 15.96 11.21 -7.19
CA ASN A 445 14.72 11.88 -7.62
C ASN A 445 13.42 11.09 -7.37
N PRO A 446 13.14 10.61 -6.16
CA PRO A 446 11.91 9.89 -5.86
C PRO A 446 10.64 10.74 -6.02
N THR A 447 10.75 12.08 -5.96
CA THR A 447 9.63 12.99 -6.22
C THR A 447 9.07 12.80 -7.62
N ALA A 448 9.92 12.58 -8.63
CA ALA A 448 9.45 12.28 -9.98
C ALA A 448 8.64 10.98 -10.06
N ALA A 449 8.92 10.00 -9.22
CA ALA A 449 8.11 8.77 -9.13
C ALA A 449 6.72 9.07 -8.53
N VAL A 450 6.65 9.90 -7.49
CA VAL A 450 5.39 10.37 -6.91
C VAL A 450 4.56 11.11 -7.94
N ASP A 451 5.18 12.04 -8.68
CA ASP A 451 4.51 12.80 -9.74
C ASP A 451 3.96 11.87 -10.83
N ALA A 452 4.78 10.93 -11.30
CA ALA A 452 4.37 9.97 -12.33
C ALA A 452 3.20 9.09 -11.87
N LEU A 453 3.21 8.62 -10.62
CA LEU A 453 2.11 7.82 -10.07
C LEU A 453 0.85 8.65 -9.83
N ASN A 454 0.97 9.94 -9.59
CA ASN A 454 -0.15 10.86 -9.41
C ASN A 454 -0.77 11.37 -10.74
N THR A 455 -0.37 10.82 -11.89
CA THR A 455 -1.00 11.15 -13.18
C THR A 455 -2.18 10.25 -13.52
N TYR A 456 -2.33 9.09 -12.85
CA TYR A 456 -3.38 8.11 -13.14
C TYR A 456 -3.98 7.52 -11.86
N THR A 457 -5.26 7.10 -11.94
CA THR A 457 -5.93 6.27 -10.95
C THR A 457 -5.65 4.79 -11.21
N TYR A 458 -5.85 3.94 -10.22
CA TYR A 458 -5.91 2.49 -10.39
C TYR A 458 -7.28 1.99 -9.97
N PRO A 459 -7.99 1.19 -10.81
CA PRO A 459 -9.35 0.71 -10.54
C PRO A 459 -9.44 -0.24 -9.35
#